data_b3cedb3e93c4a432e40b9487dc3899e9
#
_entry.id   b3cedb3e93c4a432e40b9487dc3899e9
#
_cell.length_a   1.000
_cell.length_b   1.000
_cell.length_c   1.000
_cell.angle_alpha   90.00
_cell.angle_beta   90.00
_cell.angle_gamma   90.00
#
_symmetry.space_group_name_H-M   'P 1'
#
loop_
_entity.id
_entity.type
_entity.pdbx_description
1 polymer ?
#
loop_
_entity_poly.entity_id
_entity_poly.type
_entity_poly.pdbx_seq_one_letter_code
_entity_poly.pdbx_strand_id
1 'polypeptide(L)'
;MMLALRSRRVIYPTVLFFSIVVLVLIALRTSAVQDSITRFKTHYIDDTDSKENKETPHPKYKPAPTYTPPPISDPFPALSTSKLPPIPSYNVPEKDVWKKYGVPIAPPLVIGFTRTWPMLLQTVVSYITAGWPPEQIYVVENTGMQQANARGQLSLQHPWFLNHTALGILGVQVVQTPVLLTFAQLQNFYLALSYTHKWPYYFWSHMDVLALGHENGFEGLTPRAGEPGYKSLYTLSLEELNRTWTTDDRWGLRFFAYDHLTLQNPLAIEDIGGWDSLIPYYMTDCDTYTRLTMRNWSQLDANCGVITDTSVALDDLLALYRDPSVTPKFTDPNPPAPKEEEDEIKERDEIPAAGREEPGMGDPVEYWKVLLKVADSMFHYKHGERGRNTWQSGQHGGQGEPYYYDAAGFSEALEVLTEAGKEVYRRKWGHRDCDLIKGGGLRFADQWRVLKDFK
;
A
#
# COMPACT_ATOMS: atom_id res chain seq x y z
N MET A 1 -10.88 -1.68 72.65
CA MET A 1 -11.96 -2.51 72.07
C MET A 1 -13.23 -1.69 71.97
N MET A 2 -13.34 -0.79 70.99
CA MET A 2 -14.57 -0.02 70.64
C MET A 2 -14.29 0.89 69.44
N LEU A 3 -14.24 0.31 68.23
CA LEU A 3 -14.14 1.11 66.99
C LEU A 3 -14.56 0.32 65.69
N ALA A 4 -15.44 -0.70 65.89
CA ALA A 4 -15.83 -1.56 64.75
C ALA A 4 -17.34 -1.61 64.43
N LEU A 5 -18.17 -0.69 65.00
CA LEU A 5 -19.64 -0.78 64.83
C LEU A 5 -20.31 0.41 64.14
N ARG A 6 -19.58 1.39 63.64
CA ARG A 6 -20.20 2.57 62.97
C ARG A 6 -20.21 2.52 61.43
N SER A 7 -19.51 1.57 60.76
CA SER A 7 -19.41 1.57 59.29
C SER A 7 -20.54 0.79 58.58
N ARG A 8 -21.22 -0.13 59.23
CA ARG A 8 -22.26 -0.95 58.55
C ARG A 8 -23.60 -0.24 58.30
N ARG A 9 -23.93 0.84 59.06
CA ARG A 9 -25.22 1.52 58.84
C ARG A 9 -25.27 2.50 57.66
N VAL A 10 -24.14 2.89 57.09
CA VAL A 10 -24.08 3.80 55.92
C VAL A 10 -23.95 3.05 54.62
N ILE A 11 -23.44 1.83 54.66
CA ILE A 11 -23.17 1.03 53.40
C ILE A 11 -24.49 0.52 52.79
N TYR A 12 -25.45 0.09 53.59
CA TYR A 12 -26.72 -0.44 53.10
C TYR A 12 -27.59 0.59 52.33
N PRO A 13 -27.78 1.82 52.80
CA PRO A 13 -28.57 2.81 52.07
C PRO A 13 -27.86 3.29 50.77
N THR A 14 -26.53 3.35 50.76
CA THR A 14 -25.79 3.72 49.52
C THR A 14 -25.84 2.62 48.47
N VAL A 15 -25.68 1.35 48.86
CA VAL A 15 -25.81 0.21 47.93
C VAL A 15 -27.25 0.12 47.41
N LEU A 16 -28.26 0.30 48.26
CA LEU A 16 -29.66 0.29 47.84
C LEU A 16 -29.96 1.45 46.88
N PHE A 17 -29.43 2.66 47.14
CA PHE A 17 -29.60 3.82 46.27
C PHE A 17 -28.97 3.56 44.89
N PHE A 18 -27.72 3.06 44.83
CA PHE A 18 -27.08 2.71 43.58
C PHE A 18 -27.80 1.60 42.82
N SER A 19 -28.33 0.59 43.51
CA SER A 19 -29.11 -0.48 42.90
C SER A 19 -30.42 0.05 42.29
N ILE A 20 -31.09 0.97 42.98
CA ILE A 20 -32.32 1.62 42.48
C ILE A 20 -31.98 2.51 41.25
N VAL A 21 -30.89 3.28 41.31
CA VAL A 21 -30.46 4.10 40.16
C VAL A 21 -30.11 3.24 38.95
N VAL A 22 -29.41 2.13 39.14
CA VAL A 22 -29.09 1.17 38.06
C VAL A 22 -30.37 0.55 37.48
N LEU A 23 -31.33 0.15 38.34
CA LEU A 23 -32.62 -0.41 37.88
C LEU A 23 -33.47 0.62 37.12
N VAL A 24 -33.46 1.89 37.56
CA VAL A 24 -34.14 2.97 36.85
C VAL A 24 -33.46 3.25 35.50
N LEU A 25 -32.14 3.27 35.45
CA LEU A 25 -31.39 3.45 34.19
C LEU A 25 -31.60 2.28 33.23
N ILE A 26 -31.69 1.05 33.72
CA ILE A 26 -32.04 -0.13 32.92
C ILE A 26 -33.48 -0.02 32.40
N ALA A 27 -34.43 0.37 33.27
CA ALA A 27 -35.83 0.56 32.86
C ALA A 27 -35.98 1.69 31.82
N LEU A 28 -35.28 2.81 31.98
CA LEU A 28 -35.28 3.92 31.04
C LEU A 28 -34.64 3.50 29.69
N ARG A 29 -33.56 2.70 29.73
CA ARG A 29 -32.97 2.15 28.49
C ARG A 29 -33.88 1.15 27.79
N THR A 30 -34.58 0.28 28.52
CA THR A 30 -35.50 -0.68 27.91
C THR A 30 -36.72 0.01 27.31
N SER A 31 -37.28 1.04 27.95
CA SER A 31 -38.38 1.82 27.37
C SER A 31 -37.95 2.62 26.14
N ALA A 32 -36.77 3.28 26.17
CA ALA A 32 -36.24 4.01 25.03
C ALA A 32 -35.92 3.08 23.83
N VAL A 33 -35.44 1.87 24.11
CA VAL A 33 -35.21 0.84 23.09
C VAL A 33 -36.56 0.32 22.56
N GLN A 34 -37.53 0.10 23.42
CA GLN A 34 -38.87 -0.34 23.03
C GLN A 34 -39.59 0.72 22.21
N ASP A 35 -39.50 2.00 22.57
CA ASP A 35 -40.03 3.13 21.81
C ASP A 35 -39.32 3.27 20.46
N SER A 36 -38.01 3.04 20.43
CA SER A 36 -37.24 3.06 19.15
C SER A 36 -37.61 1.89 18.23
N ILE A 37 -37.81 0.70 18.80
CA ILE A 37 -38.29 -0.48 18.06
C ILE A 37 -39.72 -0.29 17.59
N THR A 38 -40.57 0.31 18.42
CA THR A 38 -41.96 0.60 18.05
C THR A 38 -42.06 1.67 16.96
N ARG A 39 -41.28 2.76 17.06
CA ARG A 39 -41.19 3.78 15.99
C ARG A 39 -40.58 3.21 14.71
N PHE A 40 -39.61 2.30 14.81
CA PHE A 40 -39.07 1.59 13.65
C PHE A 40 -40.12 0.67 13.01
N LYS A 41 -40.91 -0.07 13.81
CA LYS A 41 -41.97 -0.91 13.33
C LYS A 41 -43.10 -0.08 12.71
N THR A 42 -43.57 1.01 13.33
CA THR A 42 -44.62 1.89 12.79
C THR A 42 -44.17 2.61 11.53
N HIS A 43 -42.87 2.99 11.43
CA HIS A 43 -42.38 3.71 10.25
C HIS A 43 -42.04 2.80 9.06
N TYR A 44 -41.84 1.52 9.28
CA TYR A 44 -41.42 0.57 8.24
C TYR A 44 -42.38 -0.61 8.00
N ILE A 45 -43.39 -0.80 8.87
CA ILE A 45 -44.30 -1.97 8.77
C ILE A 45 -45.79 -1.58 8.59
N ASP A 46 -46.25 -0.40 9.02
CA ASP A 46 -47.64 0.02 8.93
C ASP A 46 -48.03 0.76 7.61
N ASP A 47 -47.11 0.78 6.62
CA ASP A 47 -47.46 1.25 5.27
C ASP A 47 -47.98 0.13 4.34
N THR A 48 -48.46 -0.97 4.91
CA THR A 48 -48.87 -2.16 4.18
C THR A 48 -50.39 -2.40 4.13
N ASP A 49 -51.23 -1.37 4.31
CA ASP A 49 -52.68 -1.54 4.09
C ASP A 49 -53.27 -0.53 3.10
N SER A 50 -52.75 -0.52 1.88
CA SER A 50 -53.53 -0.15 0.70
C SER A 50 -53.33 -1.24 -0.35
N LYS A 51 -54.35 -2.07 -0.51
CA LYS A 51 -54.43 -3.11 -1.57
C LYS A 51 -54.46 -2.47 -2.95
N GLU A 52 -53.31 -2.10 -3.47
CA GLU A 52 -52.98 -2.15 -4.88
C GLU A 52 -51.90 -3.21 -5.06
N ASN A 53 -52.16 -4.15 -5.97
CA ASN A 53 -51.22 -5.17 -6.42
C ASN A 53 -50.02 -4.48 -7.10
N LYS A 54 -49.18 -3.76 -6.31
CA LYS A 54 -47.86 -3.31 -6.77
C LYS A 54 -46.96 -4.51 -6.64
N GLU A 55 -46.61 -5.12 -7.77
CA GLU A 55 -45.49 -6.05 -7.86
C GLU A 55 -44.34 -5.46 -7.07
N THR A 56 -43.87 -6.17 -6.07
CA THR A 56 -42.67 -5.78 -5.33
C THR A 56 -41.58 -5.59 -6.37
N PRO A 57 -40.96 -4.40 -6.46
CA PRO A 57 -39.96 -4.16 -7.49
C PRO A 57 -38.79 -5.15 -7.28
N HIS A 58 -38.69 -6.12 -8.18
CA HIS A 58 -37.55 -7.04 -8.18
C HIS A 58 -36.31 -6.28 -8.57
N PRO A 59 -35.16 -6.48 -7.85
CA PRO A 59 -33.90 -5.84 -8.21
C PRO A 59 -33.50 -6.26 -9.64
N LYS A 60 -33.00 -5.28 -10.39
CA LYS A 60 -32.40 -5.54 -11.70
C LYS A 60 -30.90 -5.81 -11.48
N TYR A 61 -30.47 -6.97 -11.89
CA TYR A 61 -29.07 -7.38 -11.75
C TYR A 61 -28.24 -6.97 -12.97
N LYS A 62 -26.96 -6.64 -12.75
CA LYS A 62 -25.99 -6.53 -13.83
C LYS A 62 -25.87 -7.89 -14.54
N PRO A 63 -25.61 -7.94 -15.86
CA PRO A 63 -25.37 -9.21 -16.54
C PRO A 63 -24.18 -9.93 -15.92
N ALA A 64 -24.25 -11.26 -15.87
CA ALA A 64 -23.12 -12.05 -15.39
C ALA A 64 -21.92 -11.86 -16.31
N PRO A 65 -20.67 -11.85 -15.79
CA PRO A 65 -19.47 -11.80 -16.60
C PRO A 65 -19.46 -12.99 -17.59
N THR A 66 -19.13 -12.71 -18.84
CA THR A 66 -19.03 -13.74 -19.90
C THR A 66 -17.67 -14.45 -19.90
N TYR A 67 -16.69 -13.90 -19.21
CA TYR A 67 -15.33 -14.41 -19.15
C TYR A 67 -14.88 -14.54 -17.69
N THR A 68 -14.27 -15.67 -17.37
CA THR A 68 -13.59 -15.90 -16.07
C THR A 68 -12.11 -16.01 -16.31
N PRO A 69 -11.29 -15.08 -15.77
CA PRO A 69 -9.84 -15.17 -15.86
C PRO A 69 -9.29 -16.47 -15.25
N PRO A 70 -8.14 -16.95 -15.74
CA PRO A 70 -7.48 -18.11 -15.11
C PRO A 70 -7.10 -17.81 -13.67
N PRO A 71 -7.00 -18.84 -12.81
CA PRO A 71 -6.55 -18.68 -11.43
C PRO A 71 -5.15 -18.06 -11.36
N ILE A 72 -4.93 -17.23 -10.34
CA ILE A 72 -3.63 -16.66 -10.04
C ILE A 72 -2.68 -17.77 -9.58
N SER A 73 -1.51 -17.85 -10.18
CA SER A 73 -0.43 -18.74 -9.78
C SER A 73 0.45 -18.09 -8.71
N ASP A 74 1.02 -18.89 -7.82
CA ASP A 74 2.04 -18.43 -6.87
C ASP A 74 3.33 -18.08 -7.65
N PRO A 75 3.80 -16.84 -7.63
CA PRO A 75 5.03 -16.47 -8.32
C PRO A 75 6.30 -16.92 -7.58
N PHE A 76 6.17 -17.51 -6.38
CA PHE A 76 7.32 -17.92 -5.59
C PHE A 76 7.10 -19.26 -4.85
N PRO A 77 6.77 -20.35 -5.55
CA PRO A 77 6.51 -21.65 -4.91
C PRO A 77 7.74 -22.19 -4.17
N ALA A 78 8.95 -21.84 -4.60
CA ALA A 78 10.20 -22.23 -3.95
C ALA A 78 10.30 -21.73 -2.50
N LEU A 79 9.64 -20.63 -2.14
CA LEU A 79 9.66 -20.08 -0.79
C LEU A 79 9.14 -21.05 0.28
N SER A 80 8.15 -21.85 -0.06
CA SER A 80 7.54 -22.84 0.86
C SER A 80 8.09 -24.25 0.74
N THR A 81 8.82 -24.57 -0.34
CA THR A 81 9.20 -25.96 -0.69
C THR A 81 10.70 -26.20 -0.75
N SER A 82 11.52 -25.16 -0.88
CA SER A 82 12.94 -25.28 -1.11
C SER A 82 13.74 -24.30 -0.26
N LYS A 83 15.04 -24.57 -0.08
CA LYS A 83 15.96 -23.57 0.44
C LYS A 83 16.15 -22.51 -0.63
N LEU A 84 15.88 -21.25 -0.29
CA LEU A 84 16.10 -20.13 -1.19
C LEU A 84 17.57 -20.03 -1.61
N PRO A 85 17.86 -19.65 -2.86
CA PRO A 85 19.20 -19.30 -3.28
C PRO A 85 19.69 -18.08 -2.48
N PRO A 86 21.01 -17.92 -2.30
CA PRO A 86 21.53 -16.71 -1.72
C PRO A 86 21.21 -15.52 -2.62
N ILE A 87 20.98 -14.35 -2.03
CA ILE A 87 20.92 -13.11 -2.79
C ILE A 87 22.28 -12.85 -3.46
N PRO A 88 22.36 -12.05 -4.53
CA PRO A 88 23.62 -11.72 -5.18
C PRO A 88 24.65 -11.25 -4.15
N SER A 89 25.83 -11.87 -4.14
CA SER A 89 26.84 -11.67 -3.07
C SER A 89 27.30 -10.23 -2.91
N TYR A 90 27.31 -9.47 -3.99
CA TYR A 90 27.64 -8.04 -3.99
C TYR A 90 26.53 -7.15 -3.41
N ASN A 91 25.29 -7.66 -3.27
CA ASN A 91 24.18 -6.98 -2.62
C ASN A 91 24.02 -7.37 -1.14
N VAL A 92 24.74 -8.39 -0.64
CA VAL A 92 24.65 -8.80 0.76
C VAL A 92 25.15 -7.67 1.66
N PRO A 93 24.29 -7.05 2.49
CA PRO A 93 24.74 -5.97 3.35
C PRO A 93 25.62 -6.52 4.47
N GLU A 94 26.67 -5.79 4.81
CA GLU A 94 27.41 -6.09 6.04
C GLU A 94 26.48 -5.90 7.25
N LYS A 95 26.70 -6.73 8.27
CA LYS A 95 25.93 -6.60 9.51
C LYS A 95 26.08 -5.21 10.11
N ASP A 96 24.98 -4.59 10.46
CA ASP A 96 24.95 -3.25 11.06
C ASP A 96 25.65 -2.15 10.21
N VAL A 97 25.71 -2.31 8.90
CA VAL A 97 26.38 -1.37 7.98
C VAL A 97 25.89 0.07 8.16
N TRP A 98 24.64 0.27 8.53
CA TRP A 98 24.05 1.60 8.80
C TRP A 98 24.83 2.40 9.85
N LYS A 99 25.48 1.72 10.83
CA LYS A 99 26.31 2.39 11.85
C LYS A 99 27.51 3.10 11.25
N LYS A 100 28.06 2.60 10.13
CA LYS A 100 29.16 3.24 9.41
C LYS A 100 28.78 4.59 8.81
N TYR A 101 27.49 4.80 8.58
CA TYR A 101 26.92 6.03 8.02
C TYR A 101 26.52 7.05 9.10
N GLY A 102 26.75 6.80 10.38
CA GLY A 102 26.49 7.75 11.45
C GLY A 102 24.99 8.08 11.66
N VAL A 103 24.10 7.29 11.11
CA VAL A 103 22.64 7.44 11.29
C VAL A 103 22.20 6.81 12.62
N PRO A 104 21.20 7.37 13.33
CA PRO A 104 20.87 6.98 14.70
C PRO A 104 20.25 5.58 14.81
N ILE A 105 19.58 5.09 13.79
CA ILE A 105 18.94 3.76 13.76
C ILE A 105 19.09 3.13 12.37
N ALA A 106 18.93 1.81 12.30
CA ALA A 106 18.72 1.10 11.04
C ALA A 106 17.46 1.64 10.35
N PRO A 107 17.50 2.03 9.06
CA PRO A 107 16.36 2.66 8.41
C PRO A 107 15.22 1.66 8.17
N PRO A 108 14.05 1.86 8.78
CA PRO A 108 12.89 1.03 8.49
C PRO A 108 12.34 1.36 7.10
N LEU A 109 11.95 0.32 6.35
CA LEU A 109 11.20 0.41 5.10
C LEU A 109 9.78 -0.07 5.33
N VAL A 110 8.80 0.78 5.15
CA VAL A 110 7.38 0.50 5.35
C VAL A 110 6.71 0.29 4.00
N ILE A 111 6.01 -0.83 3.81
CA ILE A 111 5.30 -1.15 2.59
C ILE A 111 3.85 -1.49 2.95
N GLY A 112 2.89 -0.68 2.48
CA GLY A 112 1.47 -0.93 2.71
C GLY A 112 0.93 -1.99 1.77
N PHE A 113 0.17 -2.92 2.32
CA PHE A 113 -0.51 -3.95 1.55
C PHE A 113 -2.02 -3.84 1.67
N THR A 114 -2.71 -3.70 0.55
CA THR A 114 -4.17 -3.73 0.52
C THR A 114 -4.68 -4.97 -0.22
N ARG A 115 -4.15 -5.29 -1.38
CA ARG A 115 -4.59 -6.41 -2.24
C ARG A 115 -3.48 -6.84 -3.18
N THR A 116 -3.65 -8.01 -3.80
CA THR A 116 -2.73 -8.58 -4.81
C THR A 116 -1.40 -9.02 -4.21
N TRP A 117 -1.44 -10.14 -3.49
CA TRP A 117 -0.28 -10.78 -2.88
C TRP A 117 0.94 -10.93 -3.80
N PRO A 118 0.83 -11.39 -5.06
CA PRO A 118 1.99 -11.55 -5.93
C PRO A 118 2.81 -10.26 -6.11
N MET A 119 2.15 -9.11 -6.21
CA MET A 119 2.83 -7.82 -6.38
C MET A 119 3.57 -7.40 -5.11
N LEU A 120 2.93 -7.51 -3.93
CA LEU A 120 3.62 -7.25 -2.67
C LEU A 120 4.83 -8.16 -2.51
N LEU A 121 4.67 -9.46 -2.79
CA LEU A 121 5.76 -10.44 -2.65
C LEU A 121 6.94 -10.07 -3.56
N GLN A 122 6.67 -9.69 -4.81
CA GLN A 122 7.69 -9.16 -5.73
C GLN A 122 8.39 -7.94 -5.15
N THR A 123 7.65 -6.95 -4.65
CA THR A 123 8.23 -5.74 -4.07
C THR A 123 9.15 -6.07 -2.91
N VAL A 124 8.69 -6.89 -1.95
CA VAL A 124 9.48 -7.30 -0.79
C VAL A 124 10.75 -8.04 -1.21
N VAL A 125 10.63 -9.05 -2.09
CA VAL A 125 11.77 -9.84 -2.56
C VAL A 125 12.74 -8.98 -3.36
N SER A 126 12.26 -8.03 -4.15
CA SER A 126 13.11 -7.12 -4.93
C SER A 126 13.99 -6.24 -4.04
N TYR A 127 13.43 -5.67 -2.95
CA TYR A 127 14.22 -4.93 -1.97
C TYR A 127 15.25 -5.81 -1.25
N ILE A 128 14.87 -7.02 -0.84
CA ILE A 128 15.79 -7.97 -0.19
C ILE A 128 16.96 -8.29 -1.12
N THR A 129 16.69 -8.63 -2.37
CA THR A 129 17.73 -9.00 -3.35
C THR A 129 18.57 -7.81 -3.83
N ALA A 130 18.05 -6.58 -3.67
CA ALA A 130 18.78 -5.32 -3.89
C ALA A 130 19.54 -4.85 -2.62
N GLY A 131 19.57 -5.66 -1.57
CA GLY A 131 20.42 -5.47 -0.38
C GLY A 131 19.72 -4.86 0.83
N TRP A 132 18.41 -4.67 0.84
CA TRP A 132 17.70 -4.20 2.04
C TRP A 132 17.56 -5.33 3.07
N PRO A 133 18.05 -5.17 4.33
CA PRO A 133 17.91 -6.19 5.34
C PRO A 133 16.43 -6.50 5.63
N PRO A 134 15.99 -7.76 5.55
CA PRO A 134 14.58 -8.11 5.67
C PRO A 134 13.98 -7.75 7.03
N GLU A 135 14.76 -7.79 8.11
CA GLU A 135 14.33 -7.39 9.45
C GLU A 135 14.03 -5.90 9.59
N GLN A 136 14.41 -5.08 8.61
CA GLN A 136 14.11 -3.66 8.54
C GLN A 136 12.89 -3.37 7.65
N ILE A 137 12.31 -4.38 7.01
CA ILE A 137 11.12 -4.25 6.17
C ILE A 137 9.87 -4.53 7.01
N TYR A 138 8.94 -3.59 6.99
CA TYR A 138 7.65 -3.63 7.68
C TYR A 138 6.53 -3.64 6.66
N VAL A 139 5.89 -4.79 6.46
CA VAL A 139 4.68 -4.89 5.67
C VAL A 139 3.49 -4.48 6.54
N VAL A 140 2.80 -3.43 6.15
CA VAL A 140 1.59 -2.96 6.83
C VAL A 140 0.37 -3.58 6.16
N GLU A 141 -0.21 -4.59 6.81
CA GLU A 141 -1.43 -5.25 6.34
C GLU A 141 -2.63 -4.32 6.50
N ASN A 142 -3.02 -3.70 5.40
CA ASN A 142 -4.14 -2.77 5.30
C ASN A 142 -5.31 -3.42 4.55
N THR A 143 -5.78 -4.57 5.02
CA THR A 143 -6.82 -5.34 4.34
C THR A 143 -8.19 -5.23 5.03
N GLY A 144 -8.20 -4.94 6.32
CA GLY A 144 -9.38 -5.10 7.16
C GLY A 144 -9.76 -6.57 7.44
N MET A 145 -9.00 -7.53 6.85
CA MET A 145 -9.24 -8.99 6.92
C MET A 145 -8.13 -9.73 7.66
N GLN A 146 -7.35 -9.03 8.49
CA GLN A 146 -6.17 -9.57 9.18
C GLN A 146 -6.45 -10.83 9.99
N GLN A 147 -7.64 -10.97 10.57
CA GLN A 147 -8.02 -12.17 11.32
C GLN A 147 -8.25 -13.37 10.40
N ALA A 148 -8.82 -13.15 9.21
CA ALA A 148 -9.01 -14.20 8.22
C ALA A 148 -7.66 -14.67 7.65
N ASN A 149 -6.75 -13.74 7.35
CA ASN A 149 -5.38 -14.02 6.92
C ASN A 149 -4.60 -14.77 8.00
N ALA A 150 -4.62 -14.31 9.25
CA ALA A 150 -3.93 -14.97 10.36
C ALA A 150 -4.43 -16.41 10.64
N ARG A 151 -5.69 -16.69 10.32
CA ARG A 151 -6.30 -18.01 10.45
C ARG A 151 -6.18 -18.89 9.19
N GLY A 152 -5.56 -18.40 8.13
CA GLY A 152 -5.45 -19.13 6.86
C GLY A 152 -6.79 -19.40 6.17
N GLN A 153 -7.76 -18.52 6.33
CA GLN A 153 -9.10 -18.67 5.76
C GLN A 153 -9.24 -18.12 4.33
N LEU A 154 -8.26 -17.34 3.88
CA LEU A 154 -8.22 -16.79 2.53
C LEU A 154 -7.22 -17.59 1.69
N SER A 155 -7.53 -17.78 0.41
CA SER A 155 -6.61 -18.39 -0.55
C SER A 155 -5.89 -17.31 -1.39
N LEU A 156 -4.87 -17.73 -2.14
CA LEU A 156 -4.17 -16.86 -3.10
C LEU A 156 -5.12 -16.16 -4.09
N GLN A 157 -6.28 -16.76 -4.35
CA GLN A 157 -7.27 -16.20 -5.26
C GLN A 157 -8.04 -15.01 -4.66
N HIS A 158 -8.04 -14.90 -3.33
CA HIS A 158 -8.74 -13.80 -2.66
C HIS A 158 -7.96 -12.49 -2.82
N PRO A 159 -8.60 -11.39 -3.23
CA PRO A 159 -7.91 -10.09 -3.42
C PRO A 159 -7.07 -9.64 -2.21
N TRP A 160 -7.56 -9.87 -0.99
CA TRP A 160 -6.91 -9.45 0.26
C TRP A 160 -6.10 -10.55 0.95
N PHE A 161 -5.80 -11.63 0.25
CA PHE A 161 -4.93 -12.68 0.79
C PHE A 161 -3.53 -12.14 1.08
N LEU A 162 -3.04 -12.39 2.29
CA LEU A 162 -1.67 -12.11 2.72
C LEU A 162 -1.09 -13.35 3.39
N ASN A 163 0.06 -13.82 2.92
CA ASN A 163 0.74 -14.98 3.48
C ASN A 163 1.74 -14.58 4.57
N HIS A 164 1.27 -14.56 5.83
CA HIS A 164 2.12 -14.23 6.99
C HIS A 164 3.29 -15.20 7.14
N THR A 165 3.08 -16.50 6.83
CA THR A 165 4.14 -17.51 6.92
C THR A 165 5.27 -17.24 5.94
N ALA A 166 4.92 -16.90 4.69
CA ALA A 166 5.90 -16.55 3.66
C ALA A 166 6.71 -15.31 4.05
N LEU A 167 6.06 -14.26 4.56
CA LEU A 167 6.75 -13.06 5.06
C LEU A 167 7.67 -13.39 6.25
N GLY A 168 7.23 -14.27 7.15
CA GLY A 168 8.06 -14.76 8.27
C GLY A 168 9.29 -15.55 7.80
N ILE A 169 9.16 -16.39 6.77
CA ILE A 169 10.30 -17.11 6.16
C ILE A 169 11.32 -16.14 5.57
N LEU A 170 10.84 -15.05 4.94
CA LEU A 170 11.69 -13.99 4.41
C LEU A 170 12.34 -13.12 5.50
N GLY A 171 11.90 -13.23 6.75
CA GLY A 171 12.39 -12.42 7.88
C GLY A 171 11.77 -11.02 7.97
N VAL A 172 10.66 -10.79 7.27
CA VAL A 172 9.95 -9.50 7.20
C VAL A 172 8.95 -9.39 8.35
N GLN A 173 8.81 -8.18 8.88
CA GLN A 173 7.85 -7.89 9.95
C GLN A 173 6.48 -7.51 9.39
N VAL A 174 5.40 -8.00 10.03
CA VAL A 174 4.03 -7.65 9.66
C VAL A 174 3.40 -6.79 10.75
N VAL A 175 2.87 -5.64 10.36
CA VAL A 175 2.09 -4.74 11.21
C VAL A 175 0.69 -4.65 10.64
N GLN A 176 -0.33 -4.66 11.49
CA GLN A 176 -1.72 -4.68 11.05
C GLN A 176 -2.42 -3.35 11.33
N THR A 177 -3.14 -2.82 10.34
CA THR A 177 -4.06 -1.71 10.57
C THR A 177 -5.34 -2.20 11.25
N PRO A 178 -6.04 -1.36 12.02
CA PRO A 178 -7.28 -1.77 12.69
C PRO A 178 -8.42 -2.08 11.70
N VAL A 179 -8.43 -1.42 10.55
CA VAL A 179 -9.42 -1.54 9.48
C VAL A 179 -8.75 -1.24 8.13
N LEU A 180 -9.47 -1.44 7.02
CA LEU A 180 -9.03 -0.94 5.72
C LEU A 180 -8.98 0.59 5.72
N LEU A 181 -7.80 1.15 5.55
CA LEU A 181 -7.53 2.58 5.49
C LEU A 181 -7.38 3.04 4.04
N THR A 182 -7.77 4.27 3.75
CA THR A 182 -7.43 4.94 2.49
C THR A 182 -5.94 5.27 2.43
N PHE A 183 -5.41 5.68 1.27
CA PHE A 183 -3.99 5.99 1.13
C PHE A 183 -3.53 7.09 2.12
N ALA A 184 -4.26 8.22 2.19
CA ALA A 184 -3.93 9.29 3.12
C ALA A 184 -3.99 8.85 4.61
N GLN A 185 -4.97 8.02 4.96
CA GLN A 185 -5.07 7.45 6.31
C GLN A 185 -3.92 6.47 6.60
N LEU A 186 -3.52 5.68 5.60
CA LEU A 186 -2.40 4.75 5.72
C LEU A 186 -1.07 5.49 5.93
N GLN A 187 -0.85 6.60 5.23
CA GLN A 187 0.31 7.46 5.45
C GLN A 187 0.33 8.06 6.87
N ASN A 188 -0.83 8.46 7.40
CA ASN A 188 -0.95 8.89 8.80
C ASN A 188 -0.73 7.73 9.79
N PHE A 189 -1.06 6.51 9.41
CA PHE A 189 -0.75 5.32 10.21
C PHE A 189 0.77 5.08 10.25
N TYR A 190 1.51 5.28 9.14
CA TYR A 190 2.99 5.22 9.14
C TYR A 190 3.60 6.29 10.05
N LEU A 191 3.03 7.49 10.05
CA LEU A 191 3.44 8.55 10.99
C LEU A 191 3.24 8.09 12.45
N ALA A 192 2.07 7.55 12.80
CA ALA A 192 1.78 7.02 14.13
C ALA A 192 2.71 5.86 14.51
N LEU A 193 3.01 4.99 13.55
CA LEU A 193 3.96 3.88 13.72
C LEU A 193 5.37 4.40 14.01
N SER A 194 5.81 5.47 13.32
CA SER A 194 7.13 6.07 13.56
C SER A 194 7.26 6.61 15.00
N TYR A 195 6.22 7.20 15.56
CA TYR A 195 6.23 7.62 16.96
C TYR A 195 6.23 6.44 17.93
N THR A 196 5.45 5.41 17.64
CA THR A 196 5.41 4.19 18.45
C THR A 196 6.78 3.54 18.56
N HIS A 197 7.51 3.47 17.46
CA HIS A 197 8.85 2.88 17.37
C HIS A 197 9.98 3.89 17.61
N LYS A 198 9.66 5.17 17.81
CA LYS A 198 10.63 6.27 17.96
C LYS A 198 11.57 6.37 16.76
N TRP A 199 11.05 6.21 15.55
CA TRP A 199 11.82 6.39 14.34
C TRP A 199 11.96 7.87 14.00
N PRO A 200 13.18 8.42 13.94
CA PRO A 200 13.40 9.81 13.57
C PRO A 200 13.22 10.03 12.06
N TYR A 201 13.17 8.96 11.30
CA TYR A 201 12.91 8.87 9.87
C TYR A 201 12.40 7.47 9.54
N TYR A 202 11.81 7.32 8.37
CA TYR A 202 11.52 6.03 7.75
C TYR A 202 11.46 6.15 6.23
N PHE A 203 11.71 5.05 5.57
CA PHE A 203 11.38 4.90 4.16
C PHE A 203 10.00 4.29 4.05
N TRP A 204 9.26 4.70 3.04
CA TRP A 204 8.05 3.99 2.64
C TRP A 204 8.07 3.75 1.14
N SER A 205 7.46 2.65 0.70
CA SER A 205 7.36 2.27 -0.70
C SER A 205 5.95 1.85 -1.05
N HIS A 206 5.62 2.04 -2.33
CA HIS A 206 4.47 1.39 -2.91
C HIS A 206 4.67 -0.12 -2.94
N MET A 207 3.56 -0.89 -2.93
CA MET A 207 3.57 -2.35 -3.02
C MET A 207 3.60 -2.87 -4.47
N ASP A 208 3.47 -2.00 -5.43
CA ASP A 208 3.39 -2.27 -6.86
C ASP A 208 4.63 -1.77 -7.60
N VAL A 209 5.79 -2.02 -7.00
CA VAL A 209 7.09 -1.68 -7.57
C VAL A 209 8.00 -2.91 -7.72
N LEU A 210 8.96 -2.79 -8.60
CA LEU A 210 10.10 -3.69 -8.71
C LEU A 210 11.38 -2.87 -8.50
N ALA A 211 12.13 -3.17 -7.43
CA ALA A 211 13.31 -2.44 -7.01
C ALA A 211 14.59 -3.20 -7.41
N LEU A 212 15.48 -2.55 -8.15
CA LEU A 212 16.77 -3.11 -8.60
C LEU A 212 17.91 -2.15 -8.27
N GLY A 213 19.05 -2.69 -7.86
CA GLY A 213 20.31 -1.90 -7.74
C GLY A 213 20.86 -1.49 -9.11
N HIS A 214 21.80 -0.58 -9.15
CA HIS A 214 22.57 -0.21 -10.35
C HIS A 214 23.69 -1.23 -10.63
N GLU A 215 23.35 -2.49 -10.91
CA GLU A 215 24.34 -3.57 -10.99
C GLU A 215 25.29 -3.45 -12.19
N ASN A 216 24.91 -2.74 -13.25
CA ASN A 216 25.81 -2.42 -14.35
C ASN A 216 26.65 -1.14 -14.13
N GLY A 217 26.59 -0.58 -12.91
CA GLY A 217 27.18 0.72 -12.60
C GLY A 217 26.26 1.89 -12.97
N PHE A 218 26.51 3.03 -12.34
CA PHE A 218 25.90 4.31 -12.66
C PHE A 218 26.94 5.41 -12.43
N GLU A 219 27.24 6.18 -13.47
CA GLU A 219 28.28 7.20 -13.45
C GLU A 219 28.10 8.20 -12.30
N GLY A 220 29.16 8.44 -11.55
CA GLY A 220 29.13 9.36 -10.40
C GLY A 220 28.47 8.81 -9.14
N LEU A 221 27.89 7.59 -9.16
CA LEU A 221 27.16 7.02 -8.04
C LEU A 221 27.75 5.69 -7.56
N THR A 222 27.90 4.70 -8.45
CA THR A 222 28.44 3.37 -8.12
C THR A 222 29.09 2.72 -9.35
N PRO A 223 30.26 2.04 -9.19
CA PRO A 223 30.81 1.21 -10.25
C PRO A 223 29.93 -0.04 -10.49
N ARG A 224 30.35 -0.87 -11.46
CA ARG A 224 29.68 -2.14 -11.78
C ARG A 224 29.76 -3.10 -10.57
N ALA A 225 28.72 -3.91 -10.39
CA ALA A 225 28.69 -4.95 -9.37
C ALA A 225 29.88 -5.92 -9.52
N GLY A 226 30.48 -6.25 -8.39
CA GLY A 226 31.72 -7.02 -8.34
C GLY A 226 33.00 -6.19 -8.44
N GLU A 227 32.94 -4.92 -8.82
CA GLU A 227 34.09 -4.01 -8.80
C GLU A 227 34.25 -3.34 -7.41
N PRO A 228 35.50 -2.98 -7.03
CA PRO A 228 35.74 -2.27 -5.79
C PRO A 228 34.94 -0.96 -5.71
N GLY A 229 34.25 -0.75 -4.59
CA GLY A 229 33.44 0.45 -4.36
C GLY A 229 32.00 0.35 -4.88
N TYR A 230 31.56 -0.79 -5.39
CA TYR A 230 30.15 -1.02 -5.72
C TYR A 230 29.24 -0.82 -4.50
N LYS A 231 28.09 -0.21 -4.73
CA LYS A 231 27.10 0.10 -3.71
C LYS A 231 25.75 -0.44 -4.11
N SER A 232 25.17 -1.28 -3.25
CA SER A 232 23.80 -1.80 -3.43
C SER A 232 22.77 -0.67 -3.29
N LEU A 233 21.52 -0.93 -3.65
CA LEU A 233 20.40 -0.01 -3.44
C LEU A 233 20.32 0.43 -1.98
N TYR A 234 20.44 -0.50 -1.04
CA TYR A 234 20.42 -0.18 0.40
C TYR A 234 21.58 0.73 0.81
N THR A 235 22.79 0.46 0.32
CA THR A 235 23.97 1.28 0.61
C THR A 235 23.80 2.72 0.10
N LEU A 236 23.29 2.88 -1.13
CA LEU A 236 23.01 4.21 -1.69
C LEU A 236 21.89 4.92 -0.92
N SER A 237 20.89 4.20 -0.45
CA SER A 237 19.84 4.76 0.42
C SER A 237 20.40 5.24 1.76
N LEU A 238 21.39 4.53 2.34
CA LEU A 238 22.09 4.95 3.55
C LEU A 238 22.95 6.19 3.33
N GLU A 239 23.64 6.30 2.20
CA GLU A 239 24.43 7.50 1.85
C GLU A 239 23.53 8.73 1.72
N GLU A 240 22.42 8.59 1.02
CA GLU A 240 21.46 9.68 0.87
C GLU A 240 20.83 10.07 2.22
N LEU A 241 20.47 9.08 3.05
CA LEU A 241 19.97 9.31 4.40
C LEU A 241 20.98 10.08 5.24
N ASN A 242 22.25 9.62 5.26
CA ASN A 242 23.33 10.31 6.00
C ASN A 242 23.51 11.75 5.48
N ARG A 243 23.60 11.92 4.15
CA ARG A 243 23.72 13.25 3.54
C ARG A 243 22.58 14.15 3.97
N THR A 244 21.34 13.66 3.85
CA THR A 244 20.13 14.42 4.23
C THR A 244 20.15 14.78 5.72
N TRP A 245 20.44 13.80 6.58
CA TRP A 245 20.44 13.94 8.03
C TRP A 245 21.49 14.95 8.54
N THR A 246 22.64 15.05 7.85
CA THR A 246 23.75 15.89 8.31
C THR A 246 23.82 17.27 7.67
N THR A 247 23.16 17.48 6.54
CA THR A 247 23.32 18.73 5.76
C THR A 247 22.05 19.56 5.62
N ASP A 248 20.90 19.04 6.03
CA ASP A 248 19.61 19.74 5.84
C ASP A 248 18.75 19.66 7.11
N ASP A 249 18.73 20.72 7.90
CA ASP A 249 17.94 20.79 9.14
C ASP A 249 16.42 20.89 8.89
N ARG A 250 16.01 21.20 7.67
CA ARG A 250 14.60 21.38 7.28
C ARG A 250 14.19 20.42 6.17
N TRP A 251 14.78 19.22 6.12
CA TRP A 251 14.36 18.21 5.16
C TRP A 251 12.99 17.61 5.50
N GLY A 252 12.15 17.49 4.50
CA GLY A 252 10.84 16.83 4.62
C GLY A 252 10.84 15.46 3.97
N LEU A 253 11.17 15.41 2.69
CA LEU A 253 11.12 14.21 1.87
C LEU A 253 12.36 14.09 0.97
N ARG A 254 12.72 12.83 0.63
CA ARG A 254 13.61 12.50 -0.48
C ARG A 254 12.91 11.46 -1.34
N PHE A 255 12.78 11.73 -2.62
CA PHE A 255 12.10 10.89 -3.59
C PHE A 255 13.10 10.09 -4.41
N PHE A 256 12.93 8.78 -4.46
CA PHE A 256 13.76 7.85 -5.23
C PHE A 256 12.92 7.24 -6.37
N ALA A 257 12.73 7.92 -7.46
CA ALA A 257 11.76 7.65 -8.53
C ALA A 257 10.31 8.07 -8.14
N TYR A 258 10.05 9.36 -8.21
CA TYR A 258 8.82 9.95 -7.70
C TYR A 258 8.59 9.50 -6.25
N ASP A 259 7.36 9.25 -5.84
CA ASP A 259 7.05 8.77 -4.48
C ASP A 259 6.98 7.23 -4.35
N HIS A 260 7.45 6.49 -5.36
CA HIS A 260 7.46 5.02 -5.32
C HIS A 260 8.36 4.44 -4.23
N LEU A 261 9.42 5.14 -3.89
CA LEU A 261 10.22 4.98 -2.68
C LEU A 261 10.55 6.36 -2.14
N THR A 262 10.23 6.61 -0.88
CA THR A 262 10.39 7.93 -0.26
C THR A 262 11.01 7.79 1.13
N LEU A 263 12.05 8.59 1.40
CA LEU A 263 12.54 8.85 2.76
C LEU A 263 11.74 10.00 3.35
N GLN A 264 11.16 9.82 4.52
CA GLN A 264 10.24 10.78 5.16
C GLN A 264 10.70 11.17 6.55
N ASN A 265 10.59 12.48 6.82
CA ASN A 265 10.78 13.06 8.15
C ASN A 265 9.42 13.16 8.86
N PRO A 266 9.20 12.41 9.96
CA PRO A 266 7.96 12.48 10.73
C PRO A 266 7.59 13.89 11.19
N LEU A 267 8.58 14.68 11.63
CA LEU A 267 8.37 16.04 12.14
C LEU A 267 7.85 16.99 11.04
N ALA A 268 8.27 16.80 9.81
CA ALA A 268 7.79 17.60 8.69
C ALA A 268 6.30 17.33 8.41
N ILE A 269 5.89 16.07 8.48
CA ILE A 269 4.50 15.68 8.29
C ILE A 269 3.63 16.16 9.46
N GLU A 270 4.14 16.08 10.68
CA GLU A 270 3.44 16.63 11.86
C GLU A 270 3.25 18.15 11.76
N ASP A 271 4.27 18.91 11.33
CA ASP A 271 4.21 20.38 11.18
C ASP A 271 3.12 20.86 10.22
N ILE A 272 2.75 20.04 9.25
CA ILE A 272 1.66 20.34 8.33
C ILE A 272 0.30 19.77 8.77
N GLY A 273 0.24 19.05 9.90
CA GLY A 273 -0.98 18.41 10.41
C GLY A 273 -1.30 17.04 9.79
N GLY A 274 -0.31 16.36 9.24
CA GLY A 274 -0.47 15.05 8.61
C GLY A 274 -0.98 15.12 7.17
N TRP A 275 -1.23 13.96 6.58
CA TRP A 275 -1.93 13.81 5.29
C TRP A 275 -3.42 14.09 5.49
N ASP A 276 -4.03 14.87 4.59
CA ASP A 276 -5.46 15.19 4.70
C ASP A 276 -6.32 13.95 4.38
N SER A 277 -6.87 13.33 5.41
CA SER A 277 -7.68 12.12 5.28
C SER A 277 -9.01 12.33 4.53
N LEU A 278 -9.41 13.59 4.31
CA LEU A 278 -10.57 13.93 3.48
C LEU A 278 -10.24 13.94 1.98
N ILE A 279 -8.94 13.84 1.62
CA ILE A 279 -8.45 13.63 0.25
C ILE A 279 -7.84 12.22 0.21
N PRO A 280 -8.68 11.16 0.08
CA PRO A 280 -8.28 9.80 0.43
C PRO A 280 -7.24 9.17 -0.51
N TYR A 281 -7.20 9.60 -1.80
CA TYR A 281 -6.36 9.01 -2.84
C TYR A 281 -5.71 10.11 -3.69
N TYR A 282 -5.99 10.18 -5.00
CA TYR A 282 -5.38 11.18 -5.90
C TYR A 282 -5.58 12.61 -5.41
N MET A 283 -4.62 13.48 -5.66
CA MET A 283 -4.46 14.84 -5.18
C MET A 283 -4.01 14.96 -3.71
N THR A 284 -3.93 13.85 -2.95
CA THR A 284 -3.45 13.89 -1.58
C THR A 284 -1.93 14.13 -1.50
N ASP A 285 -1.18 13.64 -2.49
CA ASP A 285 0.23 13.93 -2.75
C ASP A 285 0.43 15.42 -3.08
N CYS A 286 -0.32 15.95 -4.03
CA CYS A 286 -0.30 17.38 -4.36
C CYS A 286 -0.58 18.27 -3.13
N ASP A 287 -1.60 17.91 -2.34
CA ASP A 287 -1.93 18.63 -1.10
C ASP A 287 -0.78 18.59 -0.09
N THR A 288 -0.27 17.39 0.18
CA THR A 288 0.75 17.17 1.21
C THR A 288 2.09 17.80 0.81
N TYR A 289 2.57 17.54 -0.41
CA TYR A 289 3.86 18.02 -0.87
C TYR A 289 3.87 19.55 -1.01
N THR A 290 2.77 20.14 -1.46
CA THR A 290 2.66 21.60 -1.52
C THR A 290 2.60 22.22 -0.13
N ARG A 291 1.87 21.63 0.84
CA ARG A 291 1.86 22.13 2.22
C ARG A 291 3.24 22.08 2.88
N LEU A 292 4.04 21.03 2.60
CA LEU A 292 5.43 20.95 3.05
C LEU A 292 6.27 22.11 2.47
N THR A 293 6.17 22.34 1.16
CA THR A 293 6.85 23.47 0.50
C THR A 293 6.44 24.81 1.10
N MET A 294 5.14 25.04 1.35
CA MET A 294 4.60 26.25 1.97
C MET A 294 5.08 26.47 3.40
N ARG A 295 5.53 25.40 4.06
CA ARG A 295 6.14 25.41 5.41
C ARG A 295 7.67 25.37 5.37
N ASN A 296 8.28 25.56 4.20
CA ASN A 296 9.73 25.56 3.96
C ASN A 296 10.43 24.24 4.31
N TRP A 297 9.75 23.11 4.16
CA TRP A 297 10.37 21.80 4.22
C TRP A 297 10.93 21.42 2.85
N SER A 298 12.19 21.03 2.80
CA SER A 298 12.82 20.65 1.53
C SER A 298 12.32 19.29 1.04
N GLN A 299 12.15 19.20 -0.27
CA GLN A 299 11.77 17.99 -0.97
C GLN A 299 12.69 17.88 -2.19
N LEU A 300 13.52 16.84 -2.24
CA LEU A 300 14.54 16.68 -3.27
C LEU A 300 14.49 15.26 -3.84
N ASP A 301 14.81 15.16 -5.12
CA ASP A 301 15.02 13.87 -5.76
C ASP A 301 16.37 13.27 -5.34
N ALA A 302 16.42 11.96 -5.26
CA ALA A 302 17.59 11.17 -4.96
C ALA A 302 17.62 9.91 -5.85
N ASN A 303 18.77 9.25 -5.91
CA ASN A 303 18.93 8.03 -6.70
C ASN A 303 19.63 6.95 -5.86
N CYS A 304 19.02 5.78 -5.75
CA CYS A 304 19.61 4.61 -5.08
C CYS A 304 19.52 3.33 -5.91
N GLY A 305 18.90 3.40 -7.08
CA GLY A 305 18.62 2.24 -7.93
C GLY A 305 17.52 2.52 -8.93
N VAL A 306 17.00 1.47 -9.52
CA VAL A 306 15.85 1.52 -10.44
C VAL A 306 14.62 1.05 -9.67
N ILE A 307 13.66 1.93 -9.47
CA ILE A 307 12.37 1.63 -8.82
C ILE A 307 11.31 1.73 -9.90
N THR A 308 10.86 0.59 -10.38
CA THR A 308 9.92 0.50 -11.51
C THR A 308 8.50 0.33 -11.01
N ASP A 309 7.60 1.20 -11.43
CA ASP A 309 6.17 1.13 -11.15
C ASP A 309 5.51 0.06 -12.03
N THR A 310 4.90 -0.97 -11.44
CA THR A 310 4.37 -2.14 -12.14
C THR A 310 2.89 -2.39 -11.81
N SER A 311 2.18 -3.14 -12.67
CA SER A 311 0.80 -3.60 -12.39
C SER A 311 0.67 -5.12 -12.39
N VAL A 312 1.79 -5.82 -12.53
CA VAL A 312 1.89 -7.28 -12.56
C VAL A 312 3.15 -7.71 -11.79
N ALA A 313 3.22 -8.98 -11.42
CA ALA A 313 4.43 -9.59 -10.90
C ALA A 313 5.14 -10.43 -11.97
N LEU A 314 6.44 -10.66 -11.79
CA LEU A 314 7.18 -11.68 -12.53
C LEU A 314 6.53 -13.06 -12.32
N ASP A 315 6.57 -13.90 -13.34
CA ASP A 315 6.02 -15.27 -13.26
C ASP A 315 6.75 -16.14 -12.24
N ASP A 316 8.06 -15.90 -12.06
CA ASP A 316 8.90 -16.60 -11.07
C ASP A 316 9.87 -15.61 -10.41
N LEU A 317 9.74 -15.43 -9.10
CA LEU A 317 10.55 -14.51 -8.32
C LEU A 317 11.99 -15.00 -8.06
N LEU A 318 12.34 -16.25 -8.40
CA LEU A 318 13.74 -16.68 -8.45
C LEU A 318 14.57 -15.84 -9.43
N ALA A 319 13.93 -15.22 -10.43
CA ALA A 319 14.57 -14.22 -11.29
C ALA A 319 15.21 -13.08 -10.52
N LEU A 320 14.65 -12.67 -9.39
CA LEU A 320 15.21 -11.61 -8.54
C LEU A 320 16.50 -12.04 -7.83
N TYR A 321 16.69 -13.34 -7.66
CA TYR A 321 17.95 -13.91 -7.14
C TYR A 321 19.02 -14.11 -8.20
N ARG A 322 18.74 -13.75 -9.47
CA ARG A 322 19.62 -14.00 -10.63
C ARG A 322 19.84 -15.49 -10.87
N ASP A 323 18.83 -16.31 -10.59
CA ASP A 323 18.89 -17.75 -10.84
C ASP A 323 18.94 -18.00 -12.35
N PRO A 324 20.04 -18.60 -12.87
CA PRO A 324 20.18 -18.81 -14.31
C PRO A 324 19.22 -19.85 -14.89
N SER A 325 18.56 -20.62 -14.04
CA SER A 325 17.53 -21.60 -14.48
C SER A 325 16.18 -20.96 -14.80
N VAL A 326 16.00 -19.69 -14.44
CA VAL A 326 14.76 -18.94 -14.65
C VAL A 326 14.98 -17.82 -15.67
N THR A 327 14.15 -17.75 -16.69
CA THR A 327 14.11 -16.61 -17.62
C THR A 327 13.14 -15.56 -17.07
N PRO A 328 13.60 -14.30 -16.84
CA PRO A 328 12.72 -13.23 -16.38
C PRO A 328 11.61 -12.96 -17.38
N LYS A 329 10.37 -13.05 -16.94
CA LYS A 329 9.17 -12.72 -17.73
C LYS A 329 7.98 -12.45 -16.82
N PHE A 330 6.92 -11.87 -17.38
CA PHE A 330 5.64 -11.69 -16.70
C PHE A 330 4.48 -12.03 -17.62
N THR A 331 3.37 -12.42 -17.02
CA THR A 331 2.11 -12.72 -17.71
C THR A 331 0.99 -11.95 -17.01
N ASP A 332 0.06 -11.38 -17.80
CA ASP A 332 -1.14 -10.75 -17.23
C ASP A 332 -2.00 -11.80 -16.54
N PRO A 333 -2.21 -11.75 -15.21
CA PRO A 333 -3.04 -12.73 -14.50
C PRO A 333 -4.53 -12.60 -14.84
N ASN A 334 -4.94 -11.47 -15.40
CA ASN A 334 -6.32 -11.18 -15.76
C ASN A 334 -6.38 -10.55 -17.17
N PRO A 335 -6.04 -11.31 -18.21
CA PRO A 335 -6.11 -10.80 -19.58
C PRO A 335 -7.55 -10.39 -19.90
N PRO A 336 -7.76 -9.42 -20.81
CA PRO A 336 -9.09 -9.10 -21.27
C PRO A 336 -9.77 -10.34 -21.90
N ALA A 337 -11.08 -10.41 -21.79
CA ALA A 337 -11.83 -11.43 -22.54
C ALA A 337 -11.43 -11.41 -24.02
N PRO A 338 -11.23 -12.58 -24.63
CA PRO A 338 -10.94 -12.65 -26.06
C PRO A 338 -12.01 -11.88 -26.83
N LYS A 339 -11.63 -10.93 -27.68
CA LYS A 339 -12.56 -10.32 -28.62
C LYS A 339 -12.94 -11.41 -29.60
N GLU A 340 -14.23 -11.58 -29.88
CA GLU A 340 -14.68 -12.37 -31.03
C GLU A 340 -13.93 -11.84 -32.26
N GLU A 341 -13.29 -12.75 -33.02
CA GLU A 341 -12.41 -12.41 -34.11
C GLU A 341 -13.14 -11.55 -35.15
N GLU A 342 -12.91 -10.25 -35.14
CA GLU A 342 -12.98 -9.42 -36.33
C GLU A 342 -11.54 -9.08 -36.73
N ASP A 343 -11.17 -9.61 -37.89
CA ASP A 343 -9.91 -9.50 -38.60
C ASP A 343 -9.19 -8.15 -38.42
N GLU A 344 -8.09 -8.14 -37.71
CA GLU A 344 -6.85 -7.46 -38.12
C GLU A 344 -5.74 -7.93 -37.16
N ILE A 345 -4.93 -8.88 -37.62
CA ILE A 345 -3.61 -9.19 -37.04
C ILE A 345 -2.71 -7.97 -37.33
N LYS A 346 -2.77 -6.97 -36.44
CA LYS A 346 -1.60 -6.09 -36.26
C LYS A 346 -0.56 -6.92 -35.50
N GLU A 347 0.55 -7.20 -36.17
CA GLU A 347 1.75 -7.72 -35.54
C GLU A 347 1.97 -6.96 -34.20
N ARG A 348 1.60 -7.58 -33.10
CA ARG A 348 2.14 -7.20 -31.81
C ARG A 348 3.61 -7.53 -31.89
N ASP A 349 4.46 -6.56 -31.56
CA ASP A 349 5.84 -6.86 -31.23
C ASP A 349 5.83 -8.03 -30.24
N GLU A 350 6.11 -9.22 -30.76
CA GLU A 350 6.23 -10.43 -29.96
C GLU A 350 7.35 -10.15 -28.95
N ILE A 351 6.99 -10.15 -27.66
CA ILE A 351 7.98 -10.38 -26.61
C ILE A 351 8.72 -11.64 -27.06
N PRO A 352 10.05 -11.59 -27.26
CA PRO A 352 10.77 -12.70 -27.89
C PRO A 352 10.40 -14.01 -27.22
N ALA A 353 9.84 -14.94 -27.99
CA ALA A 353 9.42 -16.24 -27.51
C ALA A 353 10.60 -16.91 -26.79
N ALA A 354 10.38 -17.33 -25.55
CA ALA A 354 11.31 -18.11 -24.77
C ALA A 354 11.77 -19.33 -25.55
N GLY A 355 13.05 -19.40 -25.92
CA GLY A 355 13.61 -20.54 -26.64
C GLY A 355 15.02 -20.38 -27.16
N ARG A 356 15.65 -19.22 -27.00
CA ARG A 356 17.10 -19.10 -27.20
C ARG A 356 17.75 -18.81 -25.87
N GLU A 357 18.70 -19.67 -25.45
CA GLU A 357 19.62 -19.32 -24.38
C GLU A 357 20.26 -17.98 -24.76
N GLU A 358 19.86 -16.91 -24.09
CA GLU A 358 20.50 -15.61 -24.26
C GLU A 358 21.95 -15.75 -23.78
N PRO A 359 22.95 -15.39 -24.59
CA PRO A 359 24.36 -15.45 -24.16
C PRO A 359 24.53 -14.54 -22.95
N GLY A 360 24.97 -15.10 -21.81
CA GLY A 360 25.29 -14.31 -20.61
C GLY A 360 24.47 -14.56 -19.35
N MET A 361 23.47 -15.45 -19.38
CA MET A 361 22.67 -15.77 -18.19
C MET A 361 23.47 -16.35 -17.01
N GLY A 362 24.72 -16.78 -17.23
CA GLY A 362 25.65 -17.20 -16.17
C GLY A 362 26.36 -16.05 -15.45
N ASP A 363 26.43 -14.85 -16.01
CA ASP A 363 26.93 -13.63 -15.37
C ASP A 363 25.74 -12.90 -14.71
N PRO A 364 25.72 -12.71 -13.37
CA PRO A 364 24.65 -12.04 -12.68
C PRO A 364 24.35 -10.63 -13.18
N VAL A 365 25.34 -9.88 -13.68
CA VAL A 365 25.14 -8.52 -14.22
C VAL A 365 24.53 -8.57 -15.61
N GLU A 366 24.88 -9.53 -16.46
CA GLU A 366 24.22 -9.71 -17.74
C GLU A 366 22.78 -10.19 -17.54
N TYR A 367 22.54 -11.07 -16.58
CA TYR A 367 21.19 -11.46 -16.15
C TYR A 367 20.38 -10.23 -15.69
N TRP A 368 20.99 -9.37 -14.88
CA TRP A 368 20.36 -8.12 -14.41
C TRP A 368 19.92 -7.22 -15.57
N LYS A 369 20.72 -7.15 -16.65
CA LYS A 369 20.32 -6.37 -17.85
C LYS A 369 19.07 -6.91 -18.52
N VAL A 370 18.89 -8.23 -18.53
CA VAL A 370 17.67 -8.87 -19.05
C VAL A 370 16.49 -8.54 -18.12
N LEU A 371 16.69 -8.68 -16.81
CA LEU A 371 15.67 -8.35 -15.83
C LEU A 371 15.26 -6.86 -15.89
N LEU A 372 16.21 -5.95 -16.12
CA LEU A 372 15.92 -4.53 -16.29
C LEU A 372 15.04 -4.26 -17.52
N LYS A 373 15.29 -4.95 -18.66
CA LYS A 373 14.43 -4.84 -19.85
C LYS A 373 13.02 -5.33 -19.56
N VAL A 374 12.88 -6.41 -18.78
CA VAL A 374 11.57 -6.92 -18.38
C VAL A 374 10.87 -5.92 -17.45
N ALA A 375 11.58 -5.32 -16.49
CA ALA A 375 11.05 -4.26 -15.63
C ALA A 375 10.56 -3.06 -16.45
N ASP A 376 11.31 -2.62 -17.45
CA ASP A 376 10.91 -1.56 -18.38
C ASP A 376 9.64 -1.94 -19.16
N SER A 377 9.55 -3.17 -19.64
CA SER A 377 8.35 -3.69 -20.28
C SER A 377 7.14 -3.72 -19.34
N MET A 378 7.33 -4.06 -18.07
CA MET A 378 6.28 -4.01 -17.02
C MET A 378 5.79 -2.58 -16.78
N PHE A 379 6.71 -1.61 -16.78
CA PHE A 379 6.36 -0.19 -16.69
C PHE A 379 5.49 0.26 -17.86
N HIS A 380 5.91 -0.04 -19.09
CA HIS A 380 5.15 0.28 -20.30
C HIS A 380 3.79 -0.43 -20.33
N TYR A 381 3.73 -1.68 -19.89
CA TYR A 381 2.47 -2.41 -19.72
C TYR A 381 1.49 -1.69 -18.79
N LYS A 382 1.96 -1.21 -17.64
CA LYS A 382 1.12 -0.46 -16.67
C LYS A 382 0.64 0.87 -17.23
N HIS A 383 1.51 1.61 -17.89
CA HIS A 383 1.26 2.97 -18.37
C HIS A 383 0.72 3.05 -19.81
N GLY A 384 0.63 1.92 -20.50
CA GLY A 384 0.13 1.80 -21.86
C GLY A 384 -1.39 1.69 -21.97
N GLU A 385 -1.87 0.76 -22.80
CA GLU A 385 -3.29 0.60 -23.16
C GLU A 385 -4.23 0.36 -21.96
N ARG A 386 -3.76 -0.28 -20.90
CA ARG A 386 -4.58 -0.62 -19.73
C ARG A 386 -4.69 0.49 -18.71
N GLY A 387 -3.86 1.49 -18.80
CA GLY A 387 -3.85 2.61 -17.89
C GLY A 387 -3.37 2.24 -16.47
N ARG A 388 -3.32 3.27 -15.65
CA ARG A 388 -2.85 3.20 -14.26
C ARG A 388 -3.81 2.40 -13.38
N ASN A 389 -3.28 1.63 -12.42
CA ASN A 389 -4.05 0.90 -11.40
C ASN A 389 -5.01 -0.19 -11.93
N THR A 390 -4.79 -0.69 -13.14
CA THR A 390 -5.61 -1.80 -13.70
C THR A 390 -5.58 -3.06 -12.85
N TRP A 391 -4.50 -3.29 -12.08
CA TRP A 391 -4.40 -4.40 -11.14
C TRP A 391 -5.46 -4.37 -10.03
N GLN A 392 -6.02 -3.20 -9.71
CA GLN A 392 -7.02 -3.04 -8.65
C GLN A 392 -8.36 -3.71 -8.98
N SER A 393 -8.72 -3.77 -10.26
CA SER A 393 -9.91 -4.47 -10.76
C SER A 393 -9.59 -5.82 -11.40
N GLY A 394 -8.30 -6.19 -11.44
CA GLY A 394 -7.85 -7.35 -12.18
C GLY A 394 -8.06 -8.69 -11.48
N GLN A 395 -8.12 -8.73 -10.16
CA GLN A 395 -8.23 -9.97 -9.40
C GLN A 395 -9.68 -10.36 -9.14
N HIS A 396 -10.14 -11.42 -9.77
CA HIS A 396 -11.55 -11.86 -9.76
C HIS A 396 -11.82 -13.12 -8.92
N GLY A 397 -10.84 -13.71 -8.27
CA GLY A 397 -11.00 -14.92 -7.46
C GLY A 397 -11.56 -14.68 -6.06
N GLY A 398 -11.65 -15.74 -5.27
CA GLY A 398 -12.06 -15.68 -3.87
C GLY A 398 -13.58 -15.70 -3.63
N GLN A 399 -14.39 -15.88 -4.66
CA GLN A 399 -15.84 -16.05 -4.50
C GLN A 399 -16.13 -17.25 -3.60
N GLY A 400 -16.99 -17.05 -2.59
CA GLY A 400 -17.33 -18.08 -1.61
C GLY A 400 -16.36 -18.17 -0.42
N GLU A 401 -15.25 -17.47 -0.44
CA GLU A 401 -14.37 -17.30 0.72
C GLU A 401 -14.93 -16.27 1.71
N PRO A 402 -14.54 -16.33 3.00
CA PRO A 402 -14.94 -15.32 3.98
C PRO A 402 -14.57 -13.91 3.52
N TYR A 403 -15.45 -12.95 3.79
CA TYR A 403 -15.21 -11.52 3.51
C TYR A 403 -14.97 -11.19 2.03
N TYR A 404 -15.41 -12.07 1.12
CA TYR A 404 -15.32 -11.76 -0.31
C TYR A 404 -15.92 -10.38 -0.60
N TYR A 405 -15.21 -9.60 -1.41
CA TYR A 405 -15.67 -8.33 -1.94
C TYR A 405 -15.41 -8.31 -3.45
N ASP A 406 -16.42 -8.00 -4.22
CA ASP A 406 -16.32 -7.96 -5.68
C ASP A 406 -15.23 -7.01 -6.16
N ALA A 407 -14.30 -7.50 -6.99
CA ALA A 407 -13.14 -6.74 -7.41
C ALA A 407 -13.52 -5.52 -8.27
N ALA A 408 -14.52 -5.66 -9.14
CA ALA A 408 -15.01 -4.55 -9.95
C ALA A 408 -15.75 -3.52 -9.09
N GLY A 409 -16.55 -3.98 -8.12
CA GLY A 409 -17.21 -3.10 -7.14
C GLY A 409 -16.19 -2.34 -6.27
N PHE A 410 -15.08 -2.97 -5.90
CA PHE A 410 -14.00 -2.28 -5.20
C PHE A 410 -13.37 -1.18 -6.08
N SER A 411 -13.11 -1.47 -7.34
CA SER A 411 -12.56 -0.49 -8.29
C SER A 411 -13.50 0.70 -8.49
N GLU A 412 -14.80 0.42 -8.65
CA GLU A 412 -15.85 1.46 -8.74
C GLU A 412 -15.90 2.33 -7.48
N ALA A 413 -15.86 1.71 -6.29
CA ALA A 413 -15.84 2.43 -5.03
C ALA A 413 -14.56 3.30 -4.88
N LEU A 414 -13.40 2.79 -5.29
CA LEU A 414 -12.14 3.54 -5.30
C LEU A 414 -12.22 4.77 -6.22
N GLU A 415 -12.83 4.62 -7.40
CA GLU A 415 -13.03 5.73 -8.34
C GLU A 415 -13.93 6.81 -7.76
N VAL A 416 -15.07 6.42 -7.16
CA VAL A 416 -15.99 7.35 -6.49
C VAL A 416 -15.28 8.12 -5.37
N LEU A 417 -14.51 7.43 -4.52
CA LEU A 417 -13.75 8.08 -3.45
C LEU A 417 -12.64 8.98 -3.99
N THR A 418 -12.02 8.60 -5.10
CA THR A 418 -11.01 9.40 -5.79
C THR A 418 -11.61 10.72 -6.29
N GLU A 419 -12.75 10.68 -6.98
CA GLU A 419 -13.41 11.89 -7.46
C GLU A 419 -13.93 12.76 -6.33
N ALA A 420 -14.47 12.17 -5.27
CA ALA A 420 -14.85 12.91 -4.07
C ALA A 420 -13.65 13.61 -3.43
N GLY A 421 -12.50 12.94 -3.33
CA GLY A 421 -11.25 13.52 -2.81
C GLY A 421 -10.72 14.66 -3.68
N LYS A 422 -10.76 14.53 -4.99
CA LYS A 422 -10.42 15.61 -5.94
C LYS A 422 -11.32 16.83 -5.73
N GLU A 423 -12.62 16.62 -5.49
CA GLU A 423 -13.55 17.72 -5.22
C GLU A 423 -13.26 18.38 -3.86
N VAL A 424 -12.90 17.61 -2.81
CA VAL A 424 -12.44 18.17 -1.53
C VAL A 424 -11.20 19.04 -1.74
N TYR A 425 -10.20 18.54 -2.48
CA TYR A 425 -8.99 19.28 -2.81
C TYR A 425 -9.32 20.62 -3.50
N ARG A 426 -10.14 20.59 -4.54
CA ARG A 426 -10.56 21.77 -5.31
C ARG A 426 -11.25 22.80 -4.43
N ARG A 427 -12.12 22.38 -3.51
CA ARG A 427 -12.79 23.29 -2.58
C ARG A 427 -11.86 23.83 -1.51
N LYS A 428 -10.94 22.99 -1.03
CA LYS A 428 -9.95 23.38 -0.01
C LYS A 428 -9.04 24.51 -0.51
N TRP A 429 -8.61 24.42 -1.76
CA TRP A 429 -7.66 25.34 -2.36
C TRP A 429 -8.28 26.40 -3.28
N GLY A 430 -9.53 26.26 -3.67
CA GLY A 430 -10.17 27.09 -4.70
C GLY A 430 -9.52 26.91 -6.09
N HIS A 431 -8.62 25.94 -6.24
CA HIS A 431 -7.80 25.66 -7.41
C HIS A 431 -7.80 24.15 -7.70
N ARG A 432 -7.72 23.75 -8.97
CA ARG A 432 -7.89 22.35 -9.36
C ARG A 432 -6.58 21.58 -9.63
N ASP A 433 -5.51 22.31 -9.94
CA ASP A 433 -4.23 21.75 -10.37
C ASP A 433 -3.20 21.71 -9.23
N CYS A 434 -2.10 20.95 -9.37
CA CYS A 434 -1.09 20.80 -8.32
C CYS A 434 -0.14 22.02 -8.18
N ASP A 435 -0.24 23.01 -9.04
CA ASP A 435 0.63 24.19 -9.08
C ASP A 435 0.18 25.33 -8.12
N LEU A 436 -0.30 24.96 -6.95
CA LEU A 436 -0.88 25.88 -5.95
C LEU A 436 -0.02 27.11 -5.65
N ILE A 437 1.31 26.97 -5.64
CA ILE A 437 2.23 28.06 -5.31
C ILE A 437 2.52 28.92 -6.55
N LYS A 438 3.00 28.31 -7.64
CA LYS A 438 3.46 29.04 -8.83
C LYS A 438 2.29 29.52 -9.68
N GLY A 439 1.30 28.68 -9.93
CA GLY A 439 0.11 29.01 -10.72
C GLY A 439 -0.95 29.71 -9.88
N GLY A 440 -1.27 29.18 -8.71
CA GLY A 440 -2.32 29.71 -7.82
C GLY A 440 -1.88 30.87 -6.92
N GLY A 441 -0.58 31.08 -6.68
CA GLY A 441 -0.07 32.10 -5.74
C GLY A 441 -0.48 31.85 -4.28
N LEU A 442 -0.85 30.61 -3.94
CA LEU A 442 -1.46 30.25 -2.66
C LEU A 442 -0.42 30.01 -1.57
N ARG A 443 -0.84 30.21 -0.34
CA ARG A 443 -0.07 30.01 0.89
C ARG A 443 -0.76 29.03 1.82
N PHE A 444 -0.06 28.50 2.79
CA PHE A 444 -0.56 27.54 3.76
C PHE A 444 -1.85 28.00 4.49
N ALA A 445 -1.97 29.30 4.79
CA ALA A 445 -3.11 29.90 5.47
C ALA A 445 -4.35 30.08 4.57
N ASP A 446 -4.23 29.85 3.27
CA ASP A 446 -5.31 30.12 2.32
C ASP A 446 -6.31 28.93 2.19
N GLN A 447 -6.01 27.81 2.82
CA GLN A 447 -6.87 26.63 2.85
C GLN A 447 -8.31 27.00 3.28
N TRP A 448 -9.30 26.60 2.48
CA TRP A 448 -10.74 26.86 2.67
C TRP A 448 -11.16 28.33 2.58
N ARG A 449 -10.30 29.22 2.11
CA ARG A 449 -10.55 30.67 2.09
C ARG A 449 -10.61 31.26 0.68
N VAL A 450 -10.13 30.52 -0.30
CA VAL A 450 -10.01 30.99 -1.68
C VAL A 450 -11.30 30.69 -2.43
N LEU A 451 -11.78 31.68 -3.17
CA LEU A 451 -12.89 31.48 -4.11
C LEU A 451 -12.40 30.60 -5.26
N LYS A 452 -13.31 29.83 -5.78
CA LYS A 452 -13.06 28.91 -6.86
C LYS A 452 -12.61 29.63 -8.14
N ASP A 453 -11.46 29.27 -8.69
CA ASP A 453 -10.89 29.82 -9.91
C ASP A 453 -11.28 29.08 -11.19
N PHE A 454 -12.09 28.02 -11.06
CA PHE A 454 -12.53 27.15 -12.14
C PHE A 454 -14.05 27.00 -12.16
N LYS A 455 -14.61 26.59 -13.31
CA LYS A 455 -16.05 26.39 -13.51
C LYS A 455 -16.51 24.99 -13.12
#